data_cda24682ee70ab90c96e209898792d02
#
_entry.id   cda24682ee70ab90c96e209898792d02
#
_cell.length_a   1.000
_cell.length_b   1.000
_cell.length_c   1.000
_cell.angle_alpha   90.00
_cell.angle_beta   90.00
_cell.angle_gamma   90.00
#
_symmetry.space_group_name_H-M   'P 1'
#
loop_
_entity.id
_entity.type
_entity.pdbx_description
1 polymer ?
#
loop_
_entity_poly.entity_id
_entity_poly.type
_entity_poly.pdbx_seq_one_letter_code
_entity_poly.pdbx_strand_id
1 'polypeptide(L)'
;MNIDKICEQLTIDEKIRLLGGVGDWHTYDCNGKIPSIMMTDGPHGIRKLEQEKVGDIETSKPATCFPTASAIACSWNPAIVKKMAQKHSQIIHII
;
A
#
# COMPACT_ATOMS: atom_id res chain seq x y z
N MET A 1 10.13 11.20 -15.80
CA MET A 1 10.77 11.54 -14.51
C MET A 1 12.21 11.04 -14.56
N ASN A 2 13.21 11.86 -14.32
CA ASN A 2 14.62 11.43 -14.31
C ASN A 2 15.03 11.13 -12.87
N ILE A 3 15.17 9.85 -12.56
CA ILE A 3 15.44 9.35 -11.20
C ILE A 3 16.81 9.84 -10.71
N ASP A 4 17.83 9.85 -11.59
CA ASP A 4 19.19 10.25 -11.22
C ASP A 4 19.23 11.70 -10.72
N LYS A 5 18.57 12.61 -11.45
CA LYS A 5 18.44 14.02 -11.04
C LYS A 5 17.74 14.19 -9.69
N ILE A 6 16.73 13.38 -9.41
CA ILE A 6 16.05 13.41 -8.11
C ILE A 6 17.00 12.92 -7.03
N CYS A 7 17.72 11.82 -7.27
CA CYS A 7 18.68 11.29 -6.32
C CYS A 7 19.82 12.27 -6.01
N GLU A 8 20.27 13.06 -6.97
CA GLU A 8 21.28 14.10 -6.79
C GLU A 8 20.79 15.26 -5.90
N GLN A 9 19.50 15.57 -5.94
CA GLN A 9 18.89 16.66 -5.16
C GLN A 9 18.58 16.28 -3.72
N LEU A 10 18.63 14.99 -3.39
CA LEU A 10 18.34 14.49 -2.05
C LEU A 10 19.60 14.53 -1.19
N THR A 11 19.46 15.03 0.04
CA THR A 11 20.49 14.91 1.07
C THR A 11 20.60 13.47 1.56
N ILE A 12 21.72 13.16 2.24
CA ILE A 12 21.91 11.84 2.87
C ILE A 12 20.79 11.54 3.87
N ASP A 13 20.41 12.52 4.68
CA ASP A 13 19.32 12.33 5.68
C ASP A 13 17.98 12.07 5.02
N GLU A 14 17.66 12.75 3.91
CA GLU A 14 16.44 12.50 3.14
C GLU A 14 16.45 11.09 2.53
N LYS A 15 17.60 10.63 2.01
CA LYS A 15 17.76 9.26 1.49
C LYS A 15 17.57 8.21 2.58
N ILE A 16 18.12 8.44 3.77
CA ILE A 16 17.94 7.55 4.92
C ILE A 16 16.46 7.50 5.33
N ARG A 17 15.79 8.65 5.40
CA ARG A 17 14.36 8.72 5.74
C ARG A 17 13.44 8.03 4.73
N LEU A 18 13.84 7.97 3.45
CA LEU A 18 13.09 7.21 2.43
C LEU A 18 13.05 5.70 2.71
N LEU A 19 14.01 5.16 3.46
CA LEU A 19 14.00 3.75 3.88
C LEU A 19 13.00 3.46 4.99
N GLY A 20 12.50 4.50 5.64
CA GLY A 20 11.41 4.42 6.63
C GLY A 20 10.12 5.00 6.09
N GLY A 21 9.03 4.81 6.82
CA GLY A 21 7.75 5.44 6.52
C GLY A 21 7.51 6.71 7.34
N VAL A 22 6.40 7.38 7.04
CA VAL A 22 5.82 8.43 7.85
C VAL A 22 4.49 7.91 8.38
N GLY A 23 4.41 7.70 9.70
CA GLY A 23 3.31 6.96 10.29
C GLY A 23 3.29 5.50 9.79
N ASP A 24 2.10 4.92 9.71
CA ASP A 24 1.94 3.50 9.38
C ASP A 24 1.74 3.26 7.87
N TRP A 25 1.38 4.31 7.10
CA TRP A 25 0.83 4.14 5.76
C TRP A 25 1.48 4.94 4.66
N HIS A 26 2.35 5.92 4.97
CA HIS A 26 2.89 6.83 3.96
C HIS A 26 4.40 6.73 3.80
N THR A 27 4.87 6.99 2.58
CA THR A 27 6.29 7.22 2.33
C THR A 27 6.67 8.66 2.66
N TYR A 28 7.95 8.88 3.03
CA TYR A 28 8.47 10.22 3.24
C TYR A 28 8.54 10.99 1.92
N ASP A 29 8.10 12.22 1.92
CA ASP A 29 8.00 13.09 0.72
C ASP A 29 9.30 13.88 0.42
N CYS A 30 10.34 13.72 1.22
CA CYS A 30 11.61 14.46 1.11
C CYS A 30 11.41 15.98 1.06
N ASN A 31 10.58 16.52 1.95
CA ASN A 31 10.24 17.93 2.01
C ASN A 31 9.61 18.45 0.70
N GLY A 32 8.73 17.66 0.11
CA GLY A 32 8.02 17.98 -1.11
C GLY A 32 8.79 17.75 -2.41
N LYS A 33 10.00 17.16 -2.35
CA LYS A 33 10.79 16.83 -3.56
C LYS A 33 10.27 15.58 -4.27
N ILE A 34 9.64 14.67 -3.52
CA ILE A 34 9.05 13.43 -4.03
C ILE A 34 7.61 13.35 -3.50
N PRO A 35 6.64 12.95 -4.32
CA PRO A 35 5.28 12.78 -3.82
C PRO A 35 5.24 11.65 -2.79
N SER A 36 4.59 11.89 -1.65
CA SER A 36 4.28 10.84 -0.70
C SER A 36 3.32 9.84 -1.33
N ILE A 37 3.57 8.56 -1.12
CA ILE A 37 2.73 7.47 -1.59
C ILE A 37 2.10 6.81 -0.37
N MET A 38 0.77 6.71 -0.39
CA MET A 38 0.06 5.90 0.60
C MET A 38 0.13 4.43 0.20
N MET A 39 0.52 3.60 1.14
CA MET A 39 0.51 2.14 1.02
C MET A 39 -0.55 1.58 1.95
N THR A 40 -1.17 0.48 1.57
CA THR A 40 -2.15 -0.22 2.39
C THR A 40 -1.88 -1.72 2.33
N ASP A 41 -2.35 -2.42 3.32
CA ASP A 41 -2.27 -3.87 3.39
C ASP A 41 -3.67 -4.50 3.27
N GLY A 42 -3.76 -5.79 3.54
CA GLY A 42 -4.98 -6.56 3.56
C GLY A 42 -5.00 -7.67 2.52
N PRO A 43 -4.48 -8.86 2.87
CA PRO A 43 -4.36 -9.99 1.93
C PRO A 43 -5.72 -10.58 1.50
N HIS A 44 -6.77 -10.35 2.28
CA HIS A 44 -8.11 -10.84 2.02
C HIS A 44 -9.15 -9.74 1.81
N GLY A 45 -8.69 -8.52 1.64
CA GLY A 45 -9.46 -7.30 1.47
C GLY A 45 -8.63 -6.11 1.89
N ILE A 46 -8.79 -4.99 1.21
CA ILE A 46 -7.98 -3.81 1.49
C ILE A 46 -8.34 -3.26 2.86
N ARG A 47 -7.34 -3.01 3.67
CA ARG A 47 -7.46 -2.33 4.94
C ARG A 47 -7.01 -0.88 4.80
N LYS A 48 -7.96 0.04 4.72
CA LYS A 48 -7.71 1.48 4.73
C LYS A 48 -8.44 2.10 5.92
N LEU A 49 -7.73 2.82 6.76
CA LEU A 49 -8.32 3.47 7.91
C LEU A 49 -9.22 4.64 7.47
N GLU A 50 -10.33 4.86 8.18
CA GLU A 50 -11.17 6.06 8.00
C GLU A 50 -10.46 7.31 8.51
N GLN A 51 -9.73 7.17 9.61
CA GLN A 51 -8.90 8.21 10.19
C GLN A 51 -7.51 7.62 10.43
N GLU A 52 -6.51 8.26 9.87
CA GLU A 52 -5.11 7.85 10.04
C GLU A 52 -4.58 8.31 11.39
N LYS A 53 -5.05 7.70 12.47
CA LYS A 53 -4.46 7.86 13.79
C LYS A 53 -3.49 6.72 14.03
N VAL A 54 -2.28 7.06 14.45
CA VAL A 54 -1.27 6.07 14.82
C VAL A 54 -1.84 5.13 15.89
N GLY A 55 -1.83 3.83 15.61
CA GLY A 55 -2.32 2.80 16.53
C GLY A 55 -3.83 2.54 16.50
N ASP A 56 -4.60 3.23 15.68
CA ASP A 56 -6.03 2.93 15.50
C ASP A 56 -6.21 1.80 14.48
N ILE A 57 -6.59 0.63 14.95
CA ILE A 57 -6.87 -0.55 14.13
C ILE A 57 -8.38 -0.79 13.95
N GLU A 58 -9.23 -0.01 14.59
CA GLU A 58 -10.65 -0.36 14.75
C GLU A 58 -11.56 0.22 13.67
N THR A 59 -11.19 1.33 13.03
CA THR A 59 -12.04 2.01 12.06
C THR A 59 -11.48 1.90 10.64
N SER A 60 -11.72 0.76 10.00
CA SER A 60 -11.38 0.57 8.59
C SER A 60 -12.58 0.89 7.70
N LYS A 61 -12.32 1.49 6.54
CA LYS A 61 -13.34 1.64 5.50
C LYS A 61 -13.85 0.27 5.07
N PRO A 62 -15.16 0.11 4.86
CA PRO A 62 -15.70 -1.12 4.31
C PRO A 62 -15.05 -1.46 2.97
N ALA A 63 -14.60 -2.70 2.84
CA ALA A 63 -13.98 -3.21 1.62
C ALA A 63 -14.45 -4.63 1.34
N THR A 64 -14.32 -5.07 0.10
CA THR A 64 -14.65 -6.43 -0.30
C THR A 64 -13.75 -7.42 0.42
N CYS A 65 -14.34 -8.38 1.13
CA CYS A 65 -13.63 -9.51 1.71
C CYS A 65 -13.46 -10.61 0.66
N PHE A 66 -12.22 -10.94 0.35
CA PHE A 66 -11.87 -12.04 -0.52
C PHE A 66 -11.64 -13.33 0.30
N PRO A 67 -11.74 -14.51 -0.34
CA PRO A 67 -11.40 -15.77 0.32
C PRO A 67 -9.98 -15.76 0.88
N THR A 68 -9.77 -16.49 1.97
CA THR A 68 -8.44 -16.62 2.58
C THR A 68 -7.44 -17.26 1.63
N ALA A 69 -6.14 -17.01 1.84
CA ALA A 69 -5.09 -17.58 1.00
C ALA A 69 -5.13 -19.11 0.98
N SER A 70 -5.45 -19.77 2.11
CA SER A 70 -5.63 -21.22 2.18
C SER A 70 -6.82 -21.70 1.35
N ALA A 71 -7.95 -21.00 1.39
CA ALA A 71 -9.12 -21.35 0.58
C ALA A 71 -8.84 -21.22 -0.93
N ILE A 72 -8.11 -20.17 -1.32
CA ILE A 72 -7.71 -19.95 -2.71
C ILE A 72 -6.72 -21.03 -3.17
N ALA A 73 -5.74 -21.36 -2.33
CA ALA A 73 -4.76 -22.40 -2.61
C ALA A 73 -5.41 -23.78 -2.84
N CYS A 74 -6.50 -24.09 -2.14
CA CYS A 74 -7.27 -25.32 -2.36
C CYS A 74 -7.86 -25.44 -3.77
N SER A 75 -7.99 -24.34 -4.50
CA SER A 75 -8.47 -24.39 -5.89
C SER A 75 -7.48 -25.01 -6.87
N TRP A 76 -6.18 -25.01 -6.54
CA TRP A 76 -5.08 -25.42 -7.43
C TRP A 76 -5.15 -24.79 -8.82
N ASN A 77 -5.82 -23.65 -8.94
CA ASN A 77 -6.08 -22.98 -10.21
C ASN A 77 -5.44 -21.58 -10.26
N PRO A 78 -4.25 -21.44 -10.88
CA PRO A 78 -3.57 -20.16 -10.99
C PRO A 78 -4.38 -19.06 -11.69
N ALA A 79 -5.30 -19.44 -12.59
CA ALA A 79 -6.12 -18.47 -13.31
C ALA A 79 -7.15 -17.81 -12.37
N ILE A 80 -7.69 -18.54 -11.41
CA ILE A 80 -8.58 -17.98 -10.38
C ILE A 80 -7.81 -17.01 -9.49
N VAL A 81 -6.61 -17.39 -9.05
CA VAL A 81 -5.74 -16.55 -8.21
C VAL A 81 -5.41 -15.24 -8.94
N LYS A 82 -5.01 -15.32 -10.21
CA LYS A 82 -4.72 -14.14 -11.04
C LYS A 82 -5.95 -13.23 -11.17
N LYS A 83 -7.11 -13.79 -11.44
CA LYS A 83 -8.35 -13.03 -11.60
C LYS A 83 -8.75 -12.32 -10.30
N MET A 84 -8.56 -12.98 -9.15
CA MET A 84 -8.80 -12.40 -7.84
C MET A 84 -7.83 -11.25 -7.55
N ALA A 85 -6.53 -11.42 -7.80
CA ALA A 85 -5.54 -10.37 -7.62
C ALA A 85 -5.84 -9.15 -8.49
N GLN A 86 -6.30 -9.35 -9.73
CA GLN A 86 -6.72 -8.26 -10.60
C GLN A 86 -7.94 -7.51 -10.02
N LYS A 87 -8.91 -8.22 -9.45
CA LYS A 87 -10.07 -7.59 -8.81
C LYS A 87 -9.67 -6.84 -7.54
N HIS A 88 -8.77 -7.40 -6.75
CA HIS A 88 -8.23 -6.76 -5.57
C HIS A 88 -7.55 -5.42 -5.92
N SER A 89 -6.67 -5.41 -6.94
CA SER A 89 -6.00 -4.18 -7.39
C SER A 89 -6.95 -3.11 -7.90
N GLN A 90 -8.07 -3.49 -8.54
CA GLN A 90 -9.09 -2.53 -9.01
C GLN A 90 -9.78 -1.80 -7.85
N ILE A 91 -9.94 -2.44 -6.70
CA ILE A 91 -10.59 -1.83 -5.54
C ILE A 91 -9.70 -0.74 -4.92
N ILE A 92 -8.38 -0.89 -4.99
CA ILE A 92 -7.43 0.13 -4.50
C ILE A 92 -7.66 1.51 -5.14
N HIS A 93 -8.11 1.55 -6.38
CA HIS A 93 -8.37 2.80 -7.09
C HIS A 93 -9.73 3.45 -6.76
N ILE A 94 -10.59 2.78 -6.01
CA ILE A 94 -11.95 3.23 -5.70
C ILE A 94 -12.05 3.78 -4.27
N ILE A 95 -11.17 3.34 -3.38
CA ILE A 95 -11.15 3.70 -1.96
C ILE A 95 -10.17 4.84 -1.69
#